data_fd8574b4da28b8757e138b186ac483f8
#
_entry.id   fd8574b4da28b8757e138b186ac483f8
#
_cell.length_a   1.000
_cell.length_b   1.000
_cell.length_c   1.000
_cell.angle_alpha   90.00
_cell.angle_beta   90.00
_cell.angle_gamma   90.00
#
_symmetry.space_group_name_H-M   'P 1'
#
loop_
_entity.id
_entity.type
_entity.pdbx_description
1 polymer ?
#
loop_
_entity_poly.entity_id
_entity_poly.type
_entity_poly.pdbx_seq_one_letter_code
_entity_poly.pdbx_strand_id
1 'polypeptide(L)'
;MLFICTFFGGCSGSTTGGIKIIRLIILIKSSIIYLRKSIHPDMVQVVRINGKPMPTKWIQMTQQFLFLYLMIYVVSVFLMTCTGLNTYDSMQVVTAFLSNVGLGFGGFGPTDSFSVMPDTAKCIAIVDMLLGRLELFTILVMLHPQFWEGYFIKKEVPKRYRIL
;
A
#
# COMPACT_ATOMS: atom_id res chain seq x y z
N MET A 1 -4.07 6.08 20.39
CA MET A 1 -2.66 5.78 20.09
C MET A 1 -2.46 4.45 19.36
N LEU A 2 -3.03 3.35 19.79
CA LEU A 2 -2.91 2.03 19.14
C LEU A 2 -3.34 2.04 17.66
N PHE A 3 -4.41 2.77 17.31
CA PHE A 3 -4.90 2.89 15.93
C PHE A 3 -3.84 3.39 14.94
N ILE A 4 -3.01 4.36 15.33
CA ILE A 4 -1.91 4.86 14.48
C ILE A 4 -0.83 3.78 14.32
N CYS A 5 -0.55 3.02 15.38
CA CYS A 5 0.45 1.95 15.34
C CYS A 5 0.07 0.81 14.37
N THR A 6 -1.22 0.58 14.11
CA THR A 6 -1.66 -0.47 13.17
C THR A 6 -1.34 -0.16 11.70
N PHE A 7 -1.17 1.11 11.33
CA PHE A 7 -0.71 1.49 9.99
C PHE A 7 0.76 1.15 9.74
N PHE A 8 1.57 1.09 10.82
CA PHE A 8 2.99 0.77 10.70
C PHE A 8 3.18 -0.74 10.66
N GLY A 9 3.48 -1.23 9.49
CA GLY A 9 3.83 -2.63 9.26
C GLY A 9 5.21 -2.99 9.81
N GLY A 10 5.59 -4.25 9.64
CA GLY A 10 6.89 -4.78 10.10
C GLY A 10 8.10 -4.26 9.32
N CYS A 11 9.26 -4.89 9.57
CA CYS A 11 10.52 -4.61 8.90
C CYS A 11 10.46 -4.84 7.40
N SER A 12 11.43 -4.30 6.66
CA SER A 12 11.51 -4.35 5.19
C SER A 12 11.45 -5.76 4.58
N GLY A 13 11.85 -6.79 5.31
CA GLY A 13 11.80 -8.20 4.90
C GLY A 13 10.59 -8.97 5.43
N SER A 14 9.72 -8.34 6.19
CA SER A 14 8.53 -9.00 6.74
C SER A 14 7.43 -9.13 5.67
N THR A 15 6.71 -10.25 5.71
CA THR A 15 5.50 -10.49 4.92
C THR A 15 4.25 -9.83 5.52
N THR A 16 4.41 -9.01 6.55
CA THR A 16 3.34 -8.26 7.21
C THR A 16 2.78 -7.21 6.25
N GLY A 17 1.47 -7.08 6.21
CA GLY A 17 0.77 -6.03 5.46
C GLY A 17 1.07 -4.63 6.02
N GLY A 18 0.45 -3.60 5.45
CA GLY A 18 0.60 -2.22 5.88
C GLY A 18 1.84 -1.51 5.32
N ILE A 19 2.12 -0.30 5.85
CA ILE A 19 3.23 0.53 5.40
C ILE A 19 4.50 0.11 6.11
N LYS A 20 5.47 -0.49 5.38
CA LYS A 20 6.76 -0.89 5.94
C LYS A 20 7.53 0.32 6.46
N ILE A 21 8.15 0.19 7.65
CA ILE A 21 8.89 1.28 8.32
C ILE A 21 9.95 1.91 7.42
N ILE A 22 10.65 1.11 6.61
CA ILE A 22 11.67 1.62 5.68
C ILE A 22 11.07 2.60 4.65
N ARG A 23 9.85 2.33 4.15
CA ARG A 23 9.17 3.22 3.21
C ARG A 23 8.84 4.56 3.87
N LEU A 24 8.41 4.55 5.14
CA LEU A 24 8.15 5.76 5.90
C LEU A 24 9.42 6.61 6.09
N ILE A 25 10.54 5.97 6.44
CA ILE A 25 11.83 6.67 6.58
C ILE A 25 12.26 7.33 5.26
N ILE A 26 12.08 6.61 4.13
CA ILE A 26 12.37 7.15 2.79
C ILE A 26 11.52 8.39 2.52
N LEU A 27 10.21 8.32 2.81
CA LEU A 27 9.27 9.42 2.60
C LEU A 27 9.62 10.65 3.43
N ILE A 28 9.87 10.48 4.73
CA ILE A 28 10.24 11.59 5.63
C ILE A 28 11.54 12.24 5.15
N LYS A 29 12.59 11.45 4.87
CA LYS A 29 13.86 11.99 4.39
C LYS A 29 13.72 12.67 3.02
N SER A 30 12.97 12.09 2.11
CA SER A 30 12.69 12.67 0.79
C SER A 30 11.96 14.01 0.92
N SER A 31 10.94 14.09 1.79
CA SER A 31 10.19 15.33 2.02
C SER A 31 11.07 16.44 2.62
N ILE A 32 11.94 16.10 3.59
CA ILE A 32 12.87 17.07 4.18
C ILE A 32 13.87 17.58 3.13
N ILE A 33 14.39 16.70 2.28
CA ILE A 33 15.31 17.09 1.20
C ILE A 33 14.60 17.96 0.18
N TYR A 34 13.35 17.63 -0.17
CA TYR A 34 12.56 18.44 -1.08
C TYR A 34 12.29 19.86 -0.54
N LEU A 35 11.95 19.98 0.75
CA LEU A 35 11.78 21.27 1.40
C LEU A 35 13.08 22.09 1.39
N ARG A 36 14.22 21.47 1.70
CA ARG A 36 15.52 22.14 1.63
C ARG A 36 15.88 22.61 0.23
N LYS A 37 15.58 21.79 -0.78
CA LYS A 37 15.80 22.15 -2.19
C LYS A 37 14.89 23.31 -2.64
N SER A 38 13.71 23.46 -2.07
CA SER A 38 12.83 24.60 -2.35
C SER A 38 13.38 25.91 -1.78
N ILE A 39 14.16 25.85 -0.69
CA ILE A 39 14.81 27.02 -0.09
C ILE A 39 16.15 27.33 -0.80
N HIS A 40 16.91 26.29 -1.16
CA HIS A 40 18.23 26.39 -1.81
C HIS A 40 18.25 25.53 -3.10
N PRO A 41 17.81 26.07 -4.25
CA PRO A 41 17.61 25.31 -5.49
C PRO A 41 18.91 24.72 -6.05
N ASP A 42 20.06 25.34 -5.81
CA ASP A 42 21.38 24.90 -6.33
C ASP A 42 21.98 23.75 -5.50
N MET A 43 21.32 23.33 -4.42
CA MET A 43 21.84 22.27 -3.56
C MET A 43 21.59 20.87 -4.17
N VAL A 44 22.65 20.15 -4.47
CA VAL A 44 22.60 18.74 -4.90
C VAL A 44 22.60 17.86 -3.67
N GLN A 45 21.42 17.51 -3.17
CA GLN A 45 21.27 16.53 -2.08
C GLN A 45 20.63 15.25 -2.59
N VAL A 46 21.21 14.11 -2.19
CA VAL A 46 20.70 12.77 -2.49
C VAL A 46 20.23 12.12 -1.19
N VAL A 47 19.06 11.49 -1.23
CA VAL A 47 18.54 10.71 -0.10
C VAL A 47 19.53 9.57 0.20
N ARG A 48 20.05 9.52 1.42
CA ARG A 48 20.97 8.46 1.87
C ARG A 48 20.30 7.63 2.96
N ILE A 49 20.38 6.29 2.79
CA ILE A 49 19.98 5.31 3.80
C ILE A 49 21.17 4.43 4.10
N ASN A 50 21.53 4.32 5.38
CA ASN A 50 22.74 3.60 5.83
C ASN A 50 24.01 4.01 5.07
N GLY A 51 24.17 5.32 4.82
CA GLY A 51 25.34 5.87 4.12
C GLY A 51 25.33 5.71 2.59
N LYS A 52 24.45 4.89 2.02
CA LYS A 52 24.35 4.65 0.58
C LYS A 52 23.34 5.59 -0.08
N PRO A 53 23.68 6.18 -1.25
CA PRO A 53 22.73 7.00 -2.00
C PRO A 53 21.60 6.13 -2.57
N MET A 54 20.36 6.58 -2.41
CA MET A 54 19.19 5.91 -2.98
C MET A 54 18.91 6.42 -4.38
N PRO A 55 18.67 5.54 -5.38
CA PRO A 55 18.24 5.95 -6.70
C PRO A 55 16.83 6.57 -6.64
N THR A 56 16.63 7.63 -7.40
CA THR A 56 15.36 8.40 -7.45
C THR A 56 14.15 7.50 -7.77
N LYS A 57 14.36 6.45 -8.56
CA LYS A 57 13.32 5.48 -8.90
C LYS A 57 12.67 4.83 -7.67
N TRP A 58 13.45 4.46 -6.66
CA TRP A 58 12.92 3.87 -5.42
C TRP A 58 12.09 4.86 -4.59
N ILE A 59 12.50 6.13 -4.60
CA ILE A 59 11.77 7.20 -3.90
C ILE A 59 10.41 7.39 -4.56
N GLN A 60 10.38 7.48 -5.90
CA GLN A 60 9.13 7.62 -6.66
C GLN A 60 8.20 6.42 -6.47
N MET A 61 8.72 5.19 -6.52
CA MET A 61 7.94 3.99 -6.25
C MET A 61 7.31 4.00 -4.85
N THR A 62 8.07 4.48 -3.85
CA THR A 62 7.57 4.57 -2.46
C THR A 62 6.46 5.61 -2.33
N GLN A 63 6.60 6.76 -2.99
CA GLN A 63 5.57 7.81 -3.01
C GLN A 63 4.29 7.33 -3.71
N GLN A 64 4.42 6.67 -4.86
CA GLN A 64 3.28 6.09 -5.59
C GLN A 64 2.56 5.02 -4.75
N PHE A 65 3.33 4.17 -4.06
CA PHE A 65 2.75 3.17 -3.16
C PHE A 65 1.93 3.82 -2.05
N LEU A 66 2.46 4.85 -1.38
CA LEU A 66 1.73 5.53 -0.31
C LEU A 66 0.44 6.18 -0.84
N PHE A 67 0.52 6.85 -1.99
CA PHE A 67 -0.64 7.47 -2.62
C PHE A 67 -1.74 6.44 -2.91
N LEU A 68 -1.37 5.32 -3.54
CA LEU A 68 -2.30 4.22 -3.84
C LEU A 68 -2.89 3.59 -2.58
N TYR A 69 -2.06 3.37 -1.55
CA TYR A 69 -2.51 2.83 -0.27
C TYR A 69 -3.56 3.72 0.39
N LEU A 70 -3.31 5.03 0.42
CA LEU A 70 -4.27 6.00 0.97
C LEU A 70 -5.54 6.09 0.12
N MET A 71 -5.42 6.06 -1.21
CA MET A 71 -6.59 6.05 -2.11
C MET A 71 -7.48 4.84 -1.84
N ILE A 72 -6.90 3.64 -1.78
CA ILE A 72 -7.65 2.41 -1.49
C ILE A 72 -8.28 2.51 -0.11
N TYR A 73 -7.53 2.96 0.91
CA TYR A 73 -8.06 3.15 2.25
C TYR A 73 -9.32 4.03 2.27
N VAL A 74 -9.26 5.19 1.62
CA VAL A 74 -10.41 6.12 1.57
C VAL A 74 -11.59 5.49 0.82
N VAL A 75 -11.35 4.84 -0.31
CA VAL A 75 -12.40 4.16 -1.09
C VAL A 75 -13.04 3.04 -0.28
N SER A 76 -12.24 2.21 0.40
CA SER A 76 -12.74 1.11 1.23
C SER A 76 -13.56 1.61 2.42
N VAL A 77 -13.11 2.68 3.10
CA VAL A 77 -13.88 3.30 4.19
C VAL A 77 -15.22 3.82 3.66
N PHE A 78 -15.24 4.49 2.51
CA PHE A 78 -16.46 4.98 1.90
C PHE A 78 -17.44 3.82 1.57
N LEU A 79 -16.94 2.76 0.93
CA LEU A 79 -17.74 1.58 0.60
C LEU A 79 -18.29 0.89 1.87
N MET A 80 -17.46 0.75 2.91
CA MET A 80 -17.90 0.18 4.20
C MET A 80 -19.00 1.02 4.86
N THR A 81 -18.87 2.35 4.83
CA THR A 81 -19.89 3.25 5.39
C THR A 81 -21.21 3.12 4.60
N CYS A 82 -21.16 2.92 3.28
CA CYS A 82 -22.36 2.68 2.46
C CYS A 82 -23.10 1.38 2.83
N THR A 83 -22.45 0.42 3.49
CA THR A 83 -23.12 -0.81 3.98
C THR A 83 -23.93 -0.60 5.26
N GLY A 84 -23.94 0.61 5.82
CA GLY A 84 -24.68 0.96 7.04
C GLY A 84 -23.87 0.93 8.32
N LEU A 85 -22.55 0.69 8.23
CA LEU A 85 -21.64 0.80 9.38
C LEU A 85 -21.35 2.26 9.72
N ASN A 86 -21.15 2.57 11.00
CA ASN A 86 -20.69 3.86 11.44
C ASN A 86 -19.34 4.19 10.81
N THR A 87 -19.10 5.45 10.44
CA THR A 87 -17.83 5.88 9.84
C THR A 87 -16.62 5.54 10.70
N TYR A 88 -16.75 5.67 12.02
CA TYR A 88 -15.69 5.34 12.97
C TYR A 88 -15.36 3.84 12.96
N ASP A 89 -16.36 2.99 12.98
CA ASP A 89 -16.20 1.54 12.91
C ASP A 89 -15.66 1.10 11.55
N SER A 90 -16.12 1.73 10.47
CA SER A 90 -15.61 1.51 9.11
C SER A 90 -14.12 1.81 8.99
N MET A 91 -13.67 2.94 9.54
CA MET A 91 -12.24 3.28 9.55
C MET A 91 -11.40 2.25 10.29
N GLN A 92 -11.88 1.76 11.43
CA GLN A 92 -11.15 0.77 12.23
C GLN A 92 -11.07 -0.57 11.54
N VAL A 93 -12.20 -1.04 11.01
CA VAL A 93 -12.29 -2.32 10.30
C VAL A 93 -11.39 -2.31 9.06
N VAL A 94 -11.47 -1.27 8.22
CA VAL A 94 -10.61 -1.14 7.03
C VAL A 94 -9.13 -1.09 7.43
N THR A 95 -8.78 -0.33 8.49
CA THR A 95 -7.40 -0.30 8.97
C THR A 95 -6.91 -1.69 9.39
N ALA A 96 -7.73 -2.42 10.15
CA ALA A 96 -7.38 -3.76 10.64
C ALA A 96 -7.18 -4.76 9.49
N PHE A 97 -8.01 -4.69 8.46
CA PHE A 97 -7.97 -5.62 7.33
C PHE A 97 -6.89 -5.24 6.30
N LEU A 98 -6.81 -3.98 5.91
CA LEU A 98 -5.81 -3.52 4.95
C LEU A 98 -4.37 -3.62 5.49
N SER A 99 -4.18 -3.43 6.80
CA SER A 99 -2.89 -3.65 7.46
C SER A 99 -2.63 -5.11 7.82
N ASN A 100 -3.60 -6.02 7.59
CA ASN A 100 -3.53 -7.44 7.95
C ASN A 100 -3.24 -7.68 9.44
N VAL A 101 -3.73 -6.82 10.32
CA VAL A 101 -3.66 -7.01 11.78
C VAL A 101 -4.76 -7.96 12.25
N GLY A 102 -5.96 -7.88 11.62
CA GLY A 102 -7.07 -8.78 11.87
C GLY A 102 -7.84 -8.49 13.18
N LEU A 103 -7.41 -7.52 13.96
CA LEU A 103 -8.08 -7.09 15.19
C LEU A 103 -8.58 -5.66 15.00
N GLY A 104 -9.90 -5.47 15.08
CA GLY A 104 -10.52 -4.15 15.15
C GLY A 104 -10.40 -3.54 16.55
N PHE A 105 -10.83 -2.30 16.65
CA PHE A 105 -10.96 -1.58 17.92
C PHE A 105 -12.43 -1.18 18.10
N GLY A 106 -12.86 -0.84 19.32
CA GLY A 106 -14.24 -0.44 19.57
C GLY A 106 -15.23 -1.60 19.44
N GLY A 107 -16.28 -1.44 18.66
CA GLY A 107 -17.35 -2.44 18.47
C GLY A 107 -16.92 -3.71 17.70
N PHE A 108 -15.71 -3.75 17.16
CA PHE A 108 -15.10 -4.91 16.50
C PHE A 108 -13.77 -5.31 17.16
N GLY A 109 -13.70 -5.14 18.48
CA GLY A 109 -12.54 -5.50 19.30
C GLY A 109 -12.30 -7.01 19.39
N PRO A 110 -11.23 -7.43 20.12
CA PRO A 110 -10.90 -8.85 20.25
C PRO A 110 -11.96 -9.67 20.99
N THR A 111 -12.86 -9.02 21.73
CA THR A 111 -13.98 -9.63 22.45
C THR A 111 -15.24 -9.77 21.61
N ASP A 112 -15.32 -9.03 20.50
CA ASP A 112 -16.49 -8.96 19.64
C ASP A 112 -16.28 -9.76 18.36
N SER A 113 -17.38 -10.27 17.81
CA SER A 113 -17.32 -11.08 16.60
C SER A 113 -17.65 -10.25 15.36
N PHE A 114 -16.86 -10.41 14.31
CA PHE A 114 -17.18 -9.87 12.97
C PHE A 114 -18.43 -10.51 12.33
N SER A 115 -19.07 -11.48 12.99
CA SER A 115 -20.29 -12.12 12.50
C SER A 115 -21.47 -11.15 12.36
N VAL A 116 -21.48 -10.08 13.16
CA VAL A 116 -22.51 -9.03 13.14
C VAL A 116 -22.42 -8.14 11.90
N MET A 117 -21.31 -8.18 11.17
CA MET A 117 -21.14 -7.38 9.94
C MET A 117 -22.10 -7.85 8.84
N PRO A 118 -22.67 -6.90 8.04
CA PRO A 118 -23.40 -7.21 6.81
C PRO A 118 -22.54 -8.03 5.84
N ASP A 119 -23.13 -8.93 5.07
CA ASP A 119 -22.38 -9.79 4.15
C ASP A 119 -21.67 -8.99 3.04
N THR A 120 -22.25 -7.88 2.61
CA THR A 120 -21.62 -6.92 1.69
C THR A 120 -20.32 -6.34 2.28
N ALA A 121 -20.33 -5.98 3.56
CA ALA A 121 -19.14 -5.48 4.25
C ALA A 121 -18.06 -6.57 4.41
N LYS A 122 -18.45 -7.83 4.62
CA LYS A 122 -17.52 -8.96 4.64
C LYS A 122 -16.83 -9.16 3.29
N CYS A 123 -17.55 -9.01 2.17
CA CYS A 123 -16.95 -9.09 0.83
C CYS A 123 -15.88 -8.00 0.63
N ILE A 124 -16.16 -6.76 1.03
CA ILE A 124 -15.20 -5.65 0.94
C ILE A 124 -13.98 -5.96 1.83
N ALA A 125 -14.20 -6.45 3.04
CA ALA A 125 -13.13 -6.83 3.97
C ALA A 125 -12.19 -7.90 3.40
N ILE A 126 -12.72 -8.90 2.70
CA ILE A 126 -11.93 -9.94 2.03
C ILE A 126 -11.03 -9.33 0.95
N VAL A 127 -11.57 -8.40 0.14
CA VAL A 127 -10.80 -7.70 -0.88
C VAL A 127 -9.68 -6.85 -0.24
N ASP A 128 -9.98 -6.13 0.84
CA ASP A 128 -8.99 -5.33 1.56
C ASP A 128 -7.87 -6.18 2.14
N MET A 129 -8.19 -7.35 2.70
CA MET A 129 -7.18 -8.31 3.19
C MET A 129 -6.25 -8.80 2.07
N LEU A 130 -6.82 -9.14 0.91
CA LEU A 130 -6.05 -9.57 -0.25
C LEU A 130 -5.13 -8.45 -0.77
N LEU A 131 -5.66 -7.22 -0.89
CA LEU A 131 -4.90 -6.04 -1.30
C LEU A 131 -3.76 -5.73 -0.33
N GLY A 132 -4.01 -5.81 0.96
CA GLY A 132 -3.00 -5.59 1.99
C GLY A 132 -1.90 -6.65 2.01
N ARG A 133 -2.23 -7.92 1.71
CA ARG A 133 -1.30 -9.05 1.79
C ARG A 133 -0.38 -9.17 0.58
N LEU A 134 -0.92 -8.99 -0.64
CA LEU A 134 -0.20 -9.26 -1.90
C LEU A 134 0.65 -8.08 -2.39
N GLU A 135 0.98 -7.13 -1.53
CA GLU A 135 1.62 -5.87 -1.90
C GLU A 135 0.86 -5.20 -3.07
N LEU A 136 0.11 -4.17 -2.79
CA LEU A 136 -0.77 -3.41 -3.70
C LEU A 136 -0.32 -3.36 -5.17
N PHE A 137 1.00 -3.19 -5.40
CA PHE A 137 1.56 -3.12 -6.74
C PHE A 137 1.39 -4.41 -7.54
N THR A 138 1.54 -5.56 -6.90
CA THR A 138 1.43 -6.86 -7.58
C THR A 138 0.04 -7.07 -8.14
N ILE A 139 -1.00 -6.76 -7.35
CA ILE A 139 -2.39 -6.89 -7.80
C ILE A 139 -2.71 -5.88 -8.89
N LEU A 140 -2.32 -4.62 -8.72
CA LEU A 140 -2.59 -3.57 -9.70
C LEU A 140 -1.91 -3.84 -11.05
N VAL A 141 -0.68 -4.37 -11.04
CA VAL A 141 0.01 -4.79 -12.26
C VAL A 141 -0.70 -5.97 -12.92
N MET A 142 -1.19 -6.95 -12.14
CA MET A 142 -1.98 -8.08 -12.68
C MET A 142 -3.32 -7.64 -13.29
N LEU A 143 -3.95 -6.59 -12.74
CA LEU A 143 -5.20 -6.05 -13.28
C LEU A 143 -4.99 -5.20 -14.54
N HIS A 144 -3.76 -4.74 -14.81
CA HIS A 144 -3.49 -3.92 -15.97
C HIS A 144 -3.47 -4.76 -17.26
N PRO A 145 -4.26 -4.41 -18.31
CA PRO A 145 -4.39 -5.21 -19.52
C PRO A 145 -3.06 -5.45 -20.24
N GLN A 146 -2.13 -4.50 -20.21
CA GLN A 146 -0.80 -4.65 -20.81
C GLN A 146 0.04 -5.78 -20.20
N PHE A 147 -0.23 -6.20 -18.95
CA PHE A 147 0.41 -7.35 -18.35
C PHE A 147 0.06 -8.65 -19.11
N TRP A 148 -1.19 -8.77 -19.50
CA TRP A 148 -1.70 -9.92 -20.25
C TRP A 148 -1.31 -9.87 -21.73
N GLU A 149 -1.29 -8.70 -22.35
CA GLU A 149 -0.82 -8.51 -23.73
C GLU A 149 0.64 -8.92 -23.88
N GLY A 150 1.53 -8.52 -22.96
CA GLY A 150 2.93 -8.96 -22.97
C GLY A 150 3.13 -10.47 -22.86
N TYR A 151 2.20 -11.16 -22.22
CA TYR A 151 2.24 -12.62 -22.11
C TYR A 151 1.80 -13.31 -23.41
N PHE A 152 0.82 -12.75 -24.13
CA PHE A 152 0.33 -13.29 -25.41
C PHE A 152 1.26 -12.98 -26.58
N ILE A 153 1.86 -11.78 -26.63
CA ILE A 153 2.77 -11.36 -27.72
C ILE A 153 4.09 -12.14 -27.67
N LYS A 154 4.58 -12.56 -26.50
CA LYS A 154 5.81 -13.36 -26.39
C LYS A 154 5.72 -14.74 -27.06
N LYS A 155 4.54 -15.16 -27.47
CA LYS A 155 4.30 -16.41 -28.20
C LYS A 155 4.50 -16.29 -29.72
N GLU A 156 4.62 -15.07 -30.26
CA GLU A 156 4.72 -14.80 -31.71
C GLU A 156 5.97 -14.05 -32.15
N VAL A 157 7.03 -13.98 -31.35
CA VAL A 157 8.29 -13.42 -31.85
C VAL A 157 8.99 -14.48 -32.69
N PRO A 158 9.01 -14.37 -34.04
CA PRO A 158 9.74 -15.29 -34.89
C PRO A 158 11.25 -15.12 -34.62
N LYS A 159 11.96 -16.26 -34.58
CA LYS A 159 13.42 -16.42 -34.39
C LYS A 159 14.28 -15.68 -35.44
N ARG A 160 14.17 -14.38 -35.64
CA ARG A 160 14.84 -13.66 -36.72
C ARG A 160 15.90 -12.63 -36.31
N TYR A 161 16.33 -12.64 -35.04
CA TYR A 161 17.49 -11.84 -34.61
C TYR A 161 18.47 -12.72 -33.84
N ARG A 162 18.96 -13.76 -34.50
CA ARG A 162 20.17 -14.47 -34.08
C ARG A 162 21.10 -14.48 -35.29
N ILE A 163 21.73 -13.36 -35.60
CA ILE A 163 23.00 -13.26 -36.37
C ILE A 163 23.47 -11.79 -36.18
N LEU A 164 24.45 -11.59 -35.41
CA LEU A 164 25.74 -10.90 -35.47
C LEU A 164 26.22 -10.60 -34.05
#